data_382f084b444c9688b6236ab2dabe802c
#
_entry.id   382f084b444c9688b6236ab2dabe802c
#
_cell.length_a   1.000
_cell.length_b   1.000
_cell.length_c   1.000
_cell.angle_alpha   90.00
_cell.angle_beta   90.00
_cell.angle_gamma   90.00
#
_symmetry.space_group_name_H-M   'P 1'
#
loop_
_entity.id
_entity.type
_entity.pdbx_description
1 polymer ?
#
loop_
_entity_poly.entity_id
_entity_poly.type
_entity_poly.pdbx_seq_one_letter_code
_entity_poly.pdbx_strand_id
1 'polypeptide(L)'
;LFEKMVGDDQTTLMGLPMIQGGVAGYQPLDTFPLVGRDFLPFIDEEANKFAKLINQARYSKDAMSFIKPEIEDAYGNDAADILETIAVTALDDDQLKDIIAKIGLDTAQRAGWLLFLDELPNADVAVQQAAYKLVLDRMVASYALRPEVHIVAAGNREEDNCYVQPMPAALKTRLVHLDIQLSADEWLDWAIESGKVDPRVSAFIMHDKSQLNKDTTDTTDITFACPRTWEYISRIVEQYKSFPTDKEMSEANMLRQLIYGTVGE
;
A
#
# COMPACT_ATOMS: atom_id res chain seq x y z
N LEU A 1 -3.83 -0.76 3.93
CA LEU A 1 -4.53 -0.53 2.67
C LEU A 1 -3.64 0.27 1.74
N PHE A 2 -3.46 -0.18 0.51
CA PHE A 2 -2.65 0.45 -0.52
C PHE A 2 -3.52 0.68 -1.75
N GLU A 3 -3.52 1.91 -2.25
CA GLU A 3 -4.27 2.30 -3.44
C GLU A 3 -3.34 3.02 -4.42
N LYS A 4 -3.19 2.50 -5.64
CA LYS A 4 -2.39 3.14 -6.69
C LYS A 4 -3.29 3.95 -7.61
N MET A 5 -3.04 5.26 -7.70
CA MET A 5 -3.93 6.18 -8.42
C MET A 5 -3.68 6.21 -9.93
N VAL A 6 -2.49 5.82 -10.40
CA VAL A 6 -2.20 5.77 -11.84
C VAL A 6 -2.86 4.55 -12.48
N GLY A 7 -3.67 4.79 -13.51
CA GLY A 7 -4.43 3.76 -14.20
C GLY A 7 -5.76 3.39 -13.55
N ASP A 8 -6.05 3.92 -12.35
CA ASP A 8 -7.37 3.81 -11.76
C ASP A 8 -8.36 4.74 -12.44
N ASP A 9 -9.63 4.36 -12.40
CA ASP A 9 -10.72 5.22 -12.80
C ASP A 9 -11.48 5.76 -11.58
N GLN A 10 -12.44 6.64 -11.83
CA GLN A 10 -13.26 7.21 -10.77
C GLN A 10 -14.02 6.15 -9.97
N THR A 11 -14.34 4.99 -10.56
CA THR A 11 -15.12 3.94 -9.89
C THR A 11 -14.36 3.30 -8.76
N THR A 12 -13.02 3.28 -8.80
CA THR A 12 -12.19 2.81 -7.69
C THR A 12 -12.45 3.63 -6.42
N LEU A 13 -12.52 4.95 -6.53
CA LEU A 13 -12.74 5.84 -5.38
C LEU A 13 -14.21 6.14 -5.10
N MET A 14 -15.07 6.07 -6.11
CA MET A 14 -16.52 6.35 -5.95
C MET A 14 -17.34 5.09 -5.69
N GLY A 15 -16.80 3.91 -5.99
CA GLY A 15 -17.51 2.65 -5.94
C GLY A 15 -18.28 2.34 -7.25
N LEU A 16 -18.81 1.13 -7.32
CA LEU A 16 -19.54 0.65 -8.48
C LEU A 16 -20.98 1.20 -8.50
N PRO A 17 -21.48 1.66 -9.66
CA PRO A 17 -22.88 2.07 -9.77
C PRO A 17 -23.79 0.85 -9.59
N MET A 18 -24.78 0.96 -8.71
CA MET A 18 -25.75 -0.09 -8.43
C MET A 18 -27.17 0.49 -8.35
N ILE A 19 -28.16 -0.34 -8.71
CA ILE A 19 -29.57 -0.02 -8.49
C ILE A 19 -30.08 -0.94 -7.37
N GLN A 20 -30.45 -0.35 -6.25
CA GLN A 20 -30.97 -1.08 -5.10
C GLN A 20 -32.35 -0.50 -4.71
N GLY A 21 -33.38 -1.36 -4.71
CA GLY A 21 -34.74 -0.91 -4.41
C GLY A 21 -35.30 0.16 -5.38
N GLY A 22 -34.83 0.20 -6.64
CA GLY A 22 -35.26 1.20 -7.63
C GLY A 22 -34.53 2.55 -7.53
N VAL A 23 -33.58 2.68 -6.62
CA VAL A 23 -32.76 3.88 -6.45
C VAL A 23 -31.34 3.61 -6.97
N ALA A 24 -30.85 4.49 -7.85
CA ALA A 24 -29.47 4.44 -8.31
C ALA A 24 -28.53 4.99 -7.24
N GLY A 25 -27.43 4.29 -6.97
CA GLY A 25 -26.40 4.68 -6.00
C GLY A 25 -25.04 4.10 -6.38
N TYR A 26 -24.04 4.39 -5.55
CA TYR A 26 -22.71 3.82 -5.68
C TYR A 26 -22.44 2.91 -4.49
N GLN A 27 -21.94 1.71 -4.76
CA GLN A 27 -21.47 0.76 -3.75
C GLN A 27 -19.95 0.88 -3.63
N PRO A 28 -19.40 1.34 -2.51
CA PRO A 28 -17.95 1.42 -2.33
C PRO A 28 -17.32 0.02 -2.35
N LEU A 29 -16.09 -0.05 -2.82
CA LEU A 29 -15.31 -1.28 -2.79
C LEU A 29 -15.02 -1.70 -1.33
N ASP A 30 -14.80 -2.99 -1.13
CA ASP A 30 -14.51 -3.55 0.20
C ASP A 30 -13.15 -3.12 0.76
N THR A 31 -12.32 -2.48 -0.07
CA THR A 31 -11.00 -1.95 0.32
C THR A 31 -11.07 -0.79 1.31
N PHE A 32 -12.16 -0.02 1.31
CA PHE A 32 -12.28 1.16 2.19
C PHE A 32 -12.93 0.81 3.52
N PRO A 33 -12.28 1.12 4.66
CA PRO A 33 -12.89 0.93 5.98
C PRO A 33 -13.98 1.97 6.23
N LEU A 34 -15.23 1.54 6.31
CA LEU A 34 -16.40 2.41 6.41
C LEU A 34 -17.07 2.32 7.78
N VAL A 35 -17.60 3.45 8.22
CA VAL A 35 -18.43 3.52 9.44
C VAL A 35 -19.65 2.61 9.27
N GLY A 36 -19.92 1.79 10.29
CA GLY A 36 -21.05 0.87 10.32
C GLY A 36 -20.87 -0.40 9.45
N ARG A 37 -19.81 -0.47 8.65
CA ARG A 37 -19.47 -1.67 7.87
C ARG A 37 -18.32 -2.46 8.51
N ASP A 38 -17.22 -1.80 8.81
CA ASP A 38 -15.97 -2.45 9.23
C ASP A 38 -15.71 -2.26 10.72
N PHE A 39 -15.29 -3.32 11.41
CA PHE A 39 -14.83 -3.22 12.78
C PHE A 39 -13.43 -2.67 12.87
N LEU A 40 -13.15 -1.94 13.95
CA LEU A 40 -11.81 -1.47 14.26
C LEU A 40 -10.88 -2.67 14.51
N PRO A 41 -9.75 -2.79 13.76
CA PRO A 41 -8.87 -3.95 13.87
C PRO A 41 -8.18 -4.02 15.25
N PHE A 42 -7.82 -5.22 15.65
CA PHE A 42 -7.00 -5.50 16.83
C PHE A 42 -5.52 -5.59 16.42
N ILE A 43 -4.61 -5.24 17.34
CA ILE A 43 -3.18 -5.46 17.15
C ILE A 43 -2.85 -6.94 17.30
N ASP A 44 -3.52 -7.64 18.25
CA ASP A 44 -3.41 -9.08 18.34
C ASP A 44 -3.91 -9.76 17.06
N GLU A 45 -3.07 -10.63 16.51
CA GLU A 45 -3.31 -11.24 15.21
C GLU A 45 -4.50 -12.18 15.21
N GLU A 46 -4.66 -12.98 16.28
CA GLU A 46 -5.77 -13.95 16.40
C GLU A 46 -7.09 -13.24 16.66
N ALA A 47 -7.11 -12.22 17.53
CA ALA A 47 -8.28 -11.37 17.72
C ALA A 47 -8.71 -10.68 16.41
N ASN A 48 -7.73 -10.23 15.61
CA ASN A 48 -8.02 -9.60 14.33
C ASN A 48 -8.52 -10.58 13.27
N LYS A 49 -8.02 -11.81 13.23
CA LYS A 49 -8.55 -12.88 12.37
C LYS A 49 -10.00 -13.20 12.72
N PHE A 50 -10.29 -13.39 14.01
CA PHE A 50 -11.66 -13.61 14.49
C PHE A 50 -12.59 -12.46 14.09
N ALA A 51 -12.18 -11.20 14.32
CA ALA A 51 -12.95 -10.02 13.93
C ALA A 51 -13.25 -9.97 12.42
N LYS A 52 -12.30 -10.37 11.57
CA LYS A 52 -12.50 -10.46 10.12
C LYS A 52 -13.53 -11.50 9.73
N LEU A 53 -13.50 -12.68 10.35
CA LEU A 53 -14.52 -13.73 10.13
C LEU A 53 -15.92 -13.24 10.51
N ILE A 54 -16.06 -12.58 11.67
CA ILE A 54 -17.33 -11.98 12.07
C ILE A 54 -17.78 -10.90 11.10
N ASN A 55 -16.87 -10.08 10.61
CA ASN A 55 -17.20 -9.04 9.62
C ASN A 55 -17.74 -9.65 8.32
N GLN A 56 -17.18 -10.76 7.84
CA GLN A 56 -17.68 -11.48 6.68
C GLN A 56 -19.10 -12.02 6.91
N ALA A 57 -19.41 -12.51 8.12
CA ALA A 57 -20.73 -13.02 8.48
C ALA A 57 -21.85 -11.97 8.43
N ARG A 58 -21.51 -10.68 8.58
CA ARG A 58 -22.49 -9.58 8.58
C ARG A 58 -23.21 -9.39 7.26
N TYR A 59 -22.56 -9.75 6.15
CA TYR A 59 -23.01 -9.37 4.79
C TYR A 59 -23.69 -10.49 4.02
N SER A 60 -23.73 -11.71 4.54
CA SER A 60 -24.40 -12.83 3.88
C SER A 60 -25.32 -13.55 4.84
N LYS A 61 -26.57 -13.77 4.43
CA LYS A 61 -27.54 -14.56 5.22
C LYS A 61 -27.05 -15.99 5.45
N ASP A 62 -26.23 -16.51 4.53
CA ASP A 62 -25.70 -17.87 4.58
C ASP A 62 -24.25 -17.90 5.13
N ALA A 63 -23.62 -16.75 5.37
CA ALA A 63 -22.23 -16.69 5.81
C ALA A 63 -22.01 -17.39 7.14
N MET A 64 -22.94 -17.30 8.09
CA MET A 64 -22.83 -17.99 9.37
C MET A 64 -22.71 -19.52 9.21
N SER A 65 -23.38 -20.11 8.23
CA SER A 65 -23.29 -21.56 7.99
C SER A 65 -21.90 -21.98 7.48
N PHE A 66 -21.18 -21.08 6.80
CA PHE A 66 -19.82 -21.32 6.30
C PHE A 66 -18.75 -20.98 7.34
N ILE A 67 -18.95 -19.91 8.10
CA ILE A 67 -17.94 -19.39 9.05
C ILE A 67 -17.99 -20.16 10.39
N LYS A 68 -19.16 -20.67 10.79
CA LYS A 68 -19.31 -21.41 12.05
C LYS A 68 -18.33 -22.58 12.16
N PRO A 69 -18.21 -23.49 11.17
CA PRO A 69 -17.24 -24.58 11.24
C PRO A 69 -15.78 -24.12 11.35
N GLU A 70 -15.43 -23.01 10.70
CA GLU A 70 -14.10 -22.43 10.77
C GLU A 70 -13.80 -21.87 12.18
N ILE A 71 -14.81 -21.26 12.80
CA ILE A 71 -14.70 -20.74 14.17
C ILE A 71 -14.66 -21.88 15.19
N GLU A 72 -15.44 -22.93 15.02
CA GLU A 72 -15.39 -24.11 15.86
C GLU A 72 -14.01 -24.77 15.83
N ASP A 73 -13.42 -24.90 14.64
CA ASP A 73 -12.12 -25.55 14.48
C ASP A 73 -10.97 -24.67 15.05
N ALA A 74 -11.03 -23.36 14.85
CA ALA A 74 -9.96 -22.44 15.27
C ALA A 74 -10.07 -21.96 16.72
N TYR A 75 -11.28 -21.78 17.25
CA TYR A 75 -11.54 -21.11 18.53
C TYR A 75 -12.43 -21.94 19.52
N GLY A 76 -12.87 -23.10 19.09
CA GLY A 76 -13.68 -24.02 19.89
C GLY A 76 -15.19 -23.76 19.86
N ASN A 77 -15.95 -24.71 20.39
CA ASN A 77 -17.42 -24.69 20.36
C ASN A 77 -18.02 -23.51 21.14
N ASP A 78 -17.40 -23.11 22.26
CA ASP A 78 -17.88 -21.99 23.07
C ASP A 78 -17.92 -20.68 22.27
N ALA A 79 -16.92 -20.46 21.37
CA ALA A 79 -16.89 -19.30 20.49
C ALA A 79 -18.02 -19.32 19.45
N ALA A 80 -18.30 -20.49 18.88
CA ALA A 80 -19.39 -20.68 17.93
C ALA A 80 -20.77 -20.51 18.58
N ASP A 81 -20.98 -21.05 19.78
CA ASP A 81 -22.23 -20.93 20.54
C ASP A 81 -22.55 -19.49 20.93
N ILE A 82 -21.53 -18.70 21.28
CA ILE A 82 -21.70 -17.26 21.55
C ILE A 82 -22.27 -16.57 20.31
N LEU A 83 -21.81 -16.91 19.12
CA LEU A 83 -22.25 -16.28 17.87
C LEU A 83 -23.66 -16.64 17.45
N GLU A 84 -24.17 -17.83 17.82
CA GLU A 84 -25.57 -18.21 17.57
C GLU A 84 -26.57 -17.36 18.37
N THR A 85 -26.15 -16.88 19.52
CA THR A 85 -26.99 -16.05 20.40
C THR A 85 -27.04 -14.59 20.06
N ILE A 86 -26.16 -14.13 19.13
CA ILE A 86 -25.95 -12.70 18.81
C ILE A 86 -26.41 -12.39 17.40
N ALA A 87 -27.14 -11.30 17.25
CA ALA A 87 -27.42 -10.71 15.94
C ALA A 87 -26.14 -10.09 15.37
N VAL A 88 -25.30 -10.89 14.71
CA VAL A 88 -23.99 -10.48 14.15
C VAL A 88 -24.08 -9.21 13.31
N THR A 89 -25.20 -9.01 12.61
CA THR A 89 -25.46 -7.82 11.77
C THR A 89 -25.55 -6.50 12.55
N ALA A 90 -25.83 -6.56 13.86
CA ALA A 90 -26.02 -5.41 14.72
C ALA A 90 -24.85 -5.12 15.68
N LEU A 91 -23.78 -5.93 15.62
CA LEU A 91 -22.61 -5.74 16.48
C LEU A 91 -21.91 -4.41 16.23
N ASP A 92 -21.56 -3.75 17.30
CA ASP A 92 -20.61 -2.64 17.31
C ASP A 92 -19.19 -3.07 17.76
N ASP A 93 -18.25 -2.12 17.75
CA ASP A 93 -16.85 -2.41 18.12
C ASP A 93 -16.67 -2.86 19.57
N ASP A 94 -17.48 -2.32 20.50
CA ASP A 94 -17.37 -2.65 21.92
C ASP A 94 -17.96 -4.04 22.20
N GLN A 95 -19.09 -4.36 21.59
CA GLN A 95 -19.70 -5.68 21.68
C GLN A 95 -18.79 -6.77 21.09
N LEU A 96 -18.17 -6.50 19.93
CA LEU A 96 -17.20 -7.41 19.35
C LEU A 96 -15.99 -7.62 20.27
N LYS A 97 -15.47 -6.55 20.85
CA LYS A 97 -14.38 -6.60 21.82
C LYS A 97 -14.72 -7.50 23.00
N ASP A 98 -15.93 -7.36 23.57
CA ASP A 98 -16.39 -8.18 24.68
C ASP A 98 -16.50 -9.66 24.32
N ILE A 99 -16.94 -9.98 23.10
CA ILE A 99 -16.99 -11.35 22.60
C ILE A 99 -15.59 -11.94 22.51
N ILE A 100 -14.67 -11.22 21.89
CA ILE A 100 -13.29 -11.66 21.70
C ILE A 100 -12.59 -11.86 23.05
N ALA A 101 -12.84 -10.99 24.03
CA ALA A 101 -12.30 -11.13 25.38
C ALA A 101 -12.85 -12.38 26.07
N LYS A 102 -14.13 -12.73 25.87
CA LYS A 102 -14.77 -13.96 26.46
C LYS A 102 -14.15 -15.23 25.93
N ILE A 103 -13.68 -15.27 24.69
CA ILE A 103 -12.98 -16.44 24.14
C ILE A 103 -11.46 -16.42 24.46
N GLY A 104 -11.00 -15.48 25.30
CA GLY A 104 -9.66 -15.46 25.86
C GLY A 104 -8.58 -14.83 24.97
N LEU A 105 -8.96 -14.12 23.89
CA LEU A 105 -8.04 -13.43 23.02
C LEU A 105 -7.74 -12.00 23.53
N ASP A 106 -6.55 -11.48 23.19
CA ASP A 106 -6.13 -10.14 23.63
C ASP A 106 -6.87 -9.03 22.87
N THR A 107 -7.58 -8.21 23.62
CA THR A 107 -8.32 -7.05 23.11
C THR A 107 -7.80 -5.71 23.63
N ALA A 108 -6.64 -5.71 24.31
CA ALA A 108 -6.14 -4.52 25.00
C ALA A 108 -5.81 -3.37 24.04
N GLN A 109 -5.34 -3.69 22.84
CA GLN A 109 -4.90 -2.69 21.88
C GLN A 109 -5.66 -2.80 20.56
N ARG A 110 -6.07 -1.65 20.06
CA ARG A 110 -6.72 -1.49 18.75
C ARG A 110 -5.74 -0.85 17.77
N ALA A 111 -5.85 -1.22 16.50
CA ALA A 111 -5.15 -0.60 15.40
C ALA A 111 -6.09 0.31 14.61
N GLY A 112 -5.51 1.13 13.74
CA GLY A 112 -6.24 1.88 12.72
C GLY A 112 -5.87 1.38 11.32
N TRP A 113 -6.20 2.17 10.33
CA TRP A 113 -5.82 1.93 8.93
C TRP A 113 -4.95 3.05 8.42
N LEU A 114 -3.99 2.70 7.61
CA LEU A 114 -3.27 3.63 6.75
C LEU A 114 -3.76 3.43 5.32
N LEU A 115 -4.44 4.42 4.78
CA LEU A 115 -4.80 4.49 3.37
C LEU A 115 -3.67 5.22 2.65
N PHE A 116 -2.94 4.49 1.80
CA PHE A 116 -1.82 5.01 1.06
C PHE A 116 -2.22 5.20 -0.41
N LEU A 117 -2.26 6.46 -0.86
CA LEU A 117 -2.61 6.84 -2.22
C LEU A 117 -1.32 7.05 -3.00
N ASP A 118 -0.91 6.04 -3.75
CA ASP A 118 0.33 6.09 -4.53
C ASP A 118 0.10 6.80 -5.86
N GLU A 119 1.08 7.58 -6.29
CA GLU A 119 1.07 8.30 -7.57
C GLU A 119 -0.10 9.29 -7.72
N LEU A 120 -0.60 9.85 -6.62
CA LEU A 120 -1.76 10.76 -6.66
C LEU A 120 -1.58 11.95 -7.62
N PRO A 121 -0.42 12.63 -7.72
CA PRO A 121 -0.22 13.71 -8.69
C PRO A 121 -0.20 13.24 -10.15
N ASN A 122 0.08 11.96 -10.39
CA ASN A 122 0.15 11.38 -11.73
C ASN A 122 -1.21 10.87 -12.22
N ALA A 123 -2.22 10.82 -11.34
CA ALA A 123 -3.55 10.38 -11.66
C ALA A 123 -4.29 11.38 -12.55
N ASP A 124 -5.24 10.90 -13.33
CA ASP A 124 -6.12 11.75 -14.13
C ASP A 124 -6.89 12.75 -13.26
N VAL A 125 -7.19 13.92 -13.82
CA VAL A 125 -7.91 15.00 -13.11
C VAL A 125 -9.21 14.51 -12.47
N ALA A 126 -9.90 13.58 -13.13
CA ALA A 126 -11.14 13.01 -12.62
C ALA A 126 -10.92 12.16 -11.35
N VAL A 127 -9.82 11.41 -11.29
CA VAL A 127 -9.42 10.61 -10.12
C VAL A 127 -8.96 11.54 -8.99
N GLN A 128 -8.17 12.58 -9.30
CA GLN A 128 -7.80 13.59 -8.33
C GLN A 128 -9.00 14.32 -7.70
N GLN A 129 -10.07 14.58 -8.49
CA GLN A 129 -11.31 15.16 -8.01
C GLN A 129 -12.08 14.20 -7.07
N ALA A 130 -12.08 12.89 -7.38
CA ALA A 130 -12.66 11.89 -6.48
C ALA A 130 -11.86 11.76 -5.18
N ALA A 131 -10.51 11.79 -5.26
CA ALA A 131 -9.63 11.79 -4.11
C ALA A 131 -9.83 13.04 -3.23
N TYR A 132 -10.20 14.19 -3.81
CA TYR A 132 -10.53 15.39 -3.05
C TYR A 132 -11.65 15.15 -2.03
N LYS A 133 -12.75 14.49 -2.44
CA LYS A 133 -13.85 14.13 -1.53
C LYS A 133 -13.41 13.15 -0.44
N LEU A 134 -12.59 12.17 -0.82
CA LEU A 134 -12.01 11.20 0.10
C LEU A 134 -11.16 11.87 1.18
N VAL A 135 -10.28 12.80 0.78
CA VAL A 135 -9.35 13.49 1.69
C VAL A 135 -10.07 14.55 2.54
N LEU A 136 -10.96 15.35 1.92
CA LEU A 136 -11.61 16.47 2.59
C LEU A 136 -12.79 16.02 3.44
N ASP A 137 -13.74 15.32 2.82
CA ASP A 137 -15.00 14.96 3.46
C ASP A 137 -14.90 13.62 4.20
N ARG A 138 -13.80 12.89 4.00
CA ARG A 138 -13.58 11.54 4.52
C ARG A 138 -14.73 10.59 4.10
N MET A 139 -15.10 10.67 2.83
CA MET A 139 -16.21 9.93 2.27
C MET A 139 -15.80 9.22 0.98
N VAL A 140 -16.32 8.00 0.81
CA VAL A 140 -16.32 7.25 -0.44
C VAL A 140 -17.76 7.15 -0.91
N ALA A 141 -18.10 7.75 -2.05
CA ALA A 141 -19.48 7.96 -2.49
C ALA A 141 -20.32 8.69 -1.43
N SER A 142 -21.27 8.01 -0.81
CA SER A 142 -22.13 8.51 0.28
C SER A 142 -21.77 7.92 1.66
N TYR A 143 -20.71 7.13 1.74
CA TYR A 143 -20.31 6.41 2.94
C TYR A 143 -19.14 7.07 3.61
N ALA A 144 -19.21 7.28 4.93
CA ALA A 144 -18.13 7.86 5.70
C ALA A 144 -17.01 6.84 5.96
N LEU A 145 -15.76 7.27 5.77
CA LEU A 145 -14.61 6.54 6.25
C LEU A 145 -14.60 6.51 7.79
N ARG A 146 -14.06 5.45 8.34
CA ARG A 146 -13.84 5.39 9.78
C ARG A 146 -12.87 6.51 10.24
N PRO A 147 -13.08 7.09 11.44
CA PRO A 147 -12.19 8.12 12.00
C PRO A 147 -10.74 7.67 12.14
N GLU A 148 -10.52 6.37 12.37
CA GLU A 148 -9.20 5.76 12.59
C GLU A 148 -8.42 5.50 11.28
N VAL A 149 -8.94 5.92 10.13
CA VAL A 149 -8.21 5.88 8.85
C VAL A 149 -7.31 7.10 8.73
N HIS A 150 -6.01 6.89 8.62
CA HIS A 150 -5.04 7.92 8.26
C HIS A 150 -4.76 7.86 6.76
N ILE A 151 -4.73 9.02 6.11
CA ILE A 151 -4.52 9.11 4.66
C ILE A 151 -3.13 9.68 4.42
N VAL A 152 -2.32 8.98 3.65
CA VAL A 152 -1.01 9.41 3.17
C VAL A 152 -1.02 9.28 1.65
N ALA A 153 -0.48 10.27 0.96
CA ALA A 153 -0.32 10.23 -0.49
C ALA A 153 1.15 10.36 -0.85
N ALA A 154 1.55 9.73 -1.94
CA ALA A 154 2.87 9.88 -2.53
C ALA A 154 2.75 10.20 -4.01
N GLY A 155 3.83 10.75 -4.56
CA GLY A 155 3.94 11.01 -5.98
C GLY A 155 5.12 11.91 -6.32
N ASN A 156 5.35 12.09 -7.60
CA ASN A 156 6.45 12.90 -8.11
C ASN A 156 6.07 14.39 -8.12
N ARG A 157 7.06 15.26 -8.10
CA ARG A 157 6.88 16.71 -8.22
C ARG A 157 6.76 17.09 -9.71
N GLU A 158 6.14 18.25 -9.98
CA GLU A 158 6.03 18.80 -11.33
C GLU A 158 7.41 19.05 -11.97
N GLU A 159 8.42 19.36 -11.15
CA GLU A 159 9.82 19.64 -11.56
C GLU A 159 10.67 18.39 -11.83
N ASP A 160 10.20 17.19 -11.45
CA ASP A 160 10.94 15.93 -11.65
C ASP A 160 10.81 15.37 -13.09
N ASN A 161 10.33 16.16 -14.05
CA ASN A 161 10.09 15.79 -15.47
C ASN A 161 9.22 14.53 -15.65
N CYS A 162 8.45 14.17 -14.64
CA CYS A 162 7.48 13.08 -14.69
C CYS A 162 6.16 13.61 -15.28
N TYR A 163 5.36 12.70 -15.85
CA TYR A 163 3.99 13.02 -16.24
C TYR A 163 3.17 13.29 -14.98
N VAL A 164 3.05 14.56 -14.59
CA VAL A 164 2.32 15.00 -13.40
C VAL A 164 1.21 15.95 -13.84
N GLN A 165 -0.01 15.69 -13.39
CA GLN A 165 -1.13 16.60 -13.56
C GLN A 165 -1.09 17.66 -12.44
N PRO A 166 -1.30 18.96 -12.76
CA PRO A 166 -1.35 19.99 -11.73
C PRO A 166 -2.44 19.66 -10.70
N MET A 167 -2.02 19.44 -9.46
CA MET A 167 -2.95 19.14 -8.38
C MET A 167 -3.84 20.36 -8.09
N PRO A 168 -5.17 20.20 -7.99
CA PRO A 168 -6.09 21.29 -7.65
C PRO A 168 -5.68 22.00 -6.35
N ALA A 169 -5.72 23.34 -6.35
CA ALA A 169 -5.33 24.14 -5.17
C ALA A 169 -6.10 23.73 -3.91
N ALA A 170 -7.36 23.37 -4.07
CA ALA A 170 -8.19 22.88 -2.98
C ALA A 170 -7.67 21.59 -2.33
N LEU A 171 -7.06 20.68 -3.10
CA LEU A 171 -6.43 19.47 -2.57
C LEU A 171 -5.07 19.80 -1.96
N LYS A 172 -4.25 20.62 -2.62
CA LYS A 172 -2.93 21.06 -2.11
C LYS A 172 -3.05 21.67 -0.69
N THR A 173 -4.05 22.50 -0.44
CA THR A 173 -4.20 23.20 0.85
C THR A 173 -4.69 22.30 2.01
N ARG A 174 -5.02 21.06 1.75
CA ARG A 174 -5.54 20.11 2.75
C ARG A 174 -4.58 18.99 3.10
N LEU A 175 -3.43 18.99 2.45
CA LEU A 175 -2.35 18.05 2.70
C LEU A 175 -1.18 18.76 3.35
N VAL A 176 -0.49 18.07 4.23
CA VAL A 176 0.85 18.47 4.68
C VAL A 176 1.84 17.94 3.66
N HIS A 177 2.56 18.84 3.02
CA HIS A 177 3.54 18.47 2.00
C HIS A 177 4.89 18.22 2.65
N LEU A 178 5.47 17.06 2.37
CA LEU A 178 6.80 16.66 2.80
C LEU A 178 7.64 16.43 1.55
N ASP A 179 8.73 17.14 1.43
CA ASP A 179 9.70 16.93 0.35
C ASP A 179 10.75 15.92 0.84
N ILE A 180 10.76 14.73 0.23
CA ILE A 180 11.68 13.66 0.56
C ILE A 180 12.92 13.80 -0.33
N GLN A 181 14.04 14.13 0.29
CA GLN A 181 15.32 14.25 -0.40
C GLN A 181 16.11 12.96 -0.29
N LEU A 182 16.73 12.56 -1.40
CA LEU A 182 17.60 11.41 -1.43
C LEU A 182 18.94 11.75 -0.76
N SER A 183 19.33 10.95 0.25
CA SER A 183 20.64 10.97 0.88
C SER A 183 21.42 9.71 0.50
N ALA A 184 22.60 9.88 -0.11
CA ALA A 184 23.45 8.75 -0.45
C ALA A 184 24.00 8.03 0.79
N ASP A 185 24.21 8.76 1.89
CA ASP A 185 24.67 8.17 3.15
C ASP A 185 23.58 7.29 3.77
N GLU A 186 22.36 7.79 3.86
CA GLU A 186 21.22 7.00 4.38
C GLU A 186 20.93 5.78 3.50
N TRP A 187 21.05 5.92 2.18
CA TRP A 187 20.89 4.78 1.27
C TRP A 187 21.99 3.72 1.50
N LEU A 188 23.24 4.13 1.70
CA LEU A 188 24.35 3.22 1.98
C LEU A 188 24.17 2.51 3.33
N ASP A 189 23.74 3.22 4.36
CA ASP A 189 23.44 2.63 5.67
C ASP A 189 22.35 1.57 5.54
N TRP A 190 21.24 1.91 4.86
CA TRP A 190 20.18 0.95 4.57
C TRP A 190 20.66 -0.25 3.75
N ALA A 191 21.48 -0.02 2.71
CA ALA A 191 21.98 -1.07 1.83
C ALA A 191 22.86 -2.08 2.60
N ILE A 192 23.68 -1.59 3.53
CA ILE A 192 24.55 -2.40 4.37
C ILE A 192 23.75 -3.14 5.46
N GLU A 193 22.88 -2.44 6.18
CA GLU A 193 22.09 -3.01 7.28
C GLU A 193 21.09 -4.05 6.80
N SER A 194 20.41 -3.79 5.68
CA SER A 194 19.42 -4.71 5.13
C SER A 194 20.01 -5.96 4.49
N GLY A 195 21.29 -5.90 4.06
CA GLY A 195 21.94 -6.95 3.27
C GLY A 195 21.31 -7.23 1.91
N LYS A 196 20.45 -6.31 1.41
CA LYS A 196 19.73 -6.48 0.14
C LYS A 196 20.52 -6.02 -1.08
N VAL A 197 21.62 -5.34 -0.89
CA VAL A 197 22.47 -4.81 -1.95
C VAL A 197 23.82 -5.51 -1.90
N ASP A 198 24.29 -5.98 -3.07
CA ASP A 198 25.62 -6.62 -3.18
C ASP A 198 26.73 -5.67 -2.70
N PRO A 199 27.67 -6.12 -1.87
CA PRO A 199 28.71 -5.27 -1.32
C PRO A 199 29.56 -4.54 -2.36
N ARG A 200 29.70 -5.10 -3.58
CA ARG A 200 30.43 -4.45 -4.69
C ARG A 200 29.73 -3.20 -5.18
N VAL A 201 28.40 -3.22 -5.21
CA VAL A 201 27.56 -2.06 -5.59
C VAL A 201 27.62 -1.00 -4.50
N SER A 202 27.48 -1.40 -3.23
CA SER A 202 27.62 -0.47 -2.12
C SER A 202 29.01 0.17 -2.06
N ALA A 203 30.08 -0.61 -2.31
CA ALA A 203 31.44 -0.08 -2.37
C ALA A 203 31.65 0.91 -3.53
N PHE A 204 31.04 0.65 -4.70
CA PHE A 204 31.08 1.57 -5.83
C PHE A 204 30.41 2.91 -5.49
N ILE A 205 29.20 2.89 -4.95
CA ILE A 205 28.49 4.10 -4.53
C ILE A 205 29.20 4.82 -3.38
N MET A 206 29.79 4.07 -2.46
CA MET A 206 30.62 4.66 -1.38
C MET A 206 31.84 5.42 -1.93
N HIS A 207 32.43 4.91 -3.02
CA HIS A 207 33.57 5.56 -3.67
C HIS A 207 33.17 6.87 -4.38
N ASP A 208 32.00 6.86 -5.03
CA ASP A 208 31.45 8.05 -5.69
C ASP A 208 29.92 8.13 -5.48
N LYS A 209 29.54 8.88 -4.45
CA LYS A 209 28.15 9.06 -4.05
C LYS A 209 27.28 9.76 -5.12
N SER A 210 27.91 10.50 -6.03
CA SER A 210 27.18 11.18 -7.13
C SER A 210 26.57 10.20 -8.14
N GLN A 211 27.09 8.95 -8.16
CA GLN A 211 26.57 7.91 -9.03
C GLN A 211 25.24 7.30 -8.54
N LEU A 212 24.84 7.53 -7.28
CA LEU A 212 23.58 6.97 -6.78
C LEU A 212 22.37 7.51 -7.53
N ASN A 213 22.38 8.78 -7.88
CA ASN A 213 21.28 9.42 -8.60
C ASN A 213 21.82 10.45 -9.58
N LYS A 214 21.53 10.24 -10.85
CA LYS A 214 21.88 11.22 -11.90
C LYS A 214 20.64 12.07 -12.20
N ASP A 215 20.84 13.38 -12.30
CA ASP A 215 19.78 14.29 -12.71
C ASP A 215 19.35 13.97 -14.16
N THR A 216 18.06 13.78 -14.36
CA THR A 216 17.49 13.38 -15.66
C THR A 216 16.92 14.54 -16.46
N THR A 217 17.03 15.76 -15.97
CA THR A 217 16.39 16.93 -16.59
C THR A 217 16.85 17.20 -18.02
N ASP A 218 18.06 16.75 -18.40
CA ASP A 218 18.66 17.01 -19.72
C ASP A 218 19.02 15.72 -20.51
N THR A 219 18.66 14.53 -20.04
CA THR A 219 19.07 13.30 -20.70
C THR A 219 18.03 12.77 -21.68
N THR A 220 18.49 12.38 -22.89
CA THR A 220 17.73 11.59 -23.85
C THR A 220 17.89 10.09 -23.60
N ASP A 221 18.53 9.71 -22.50
CA ASP A 221 18.83 8.33 -22.16
C ASP A 221 17.55 7.56 -21.83
N ILE A 222 17.51 6.31 -22.27
CA ILE A 222 16.37 5.41 -22.04
C ILE A 222 16.25 5.04 -20.55
N THR A 223 17.38 5.10 -19.83
CA THR A 223 17.47 4.76 -18.40
C THR A 223 18.49 5.66 -17.70
N PHE A 224 18.42 5.71 -16.39
CA PHE A 224 19.31 6.54 -15.58
C PHE A 224 19.60 5.90 -14.23
N ALA A 225 20.70 6.31 -13.59
CA ALA A 225 21.09 5.87 -12.27
C ALA A 225 20.16 6.47 -11.21
N CYS A 226 19.56 5.60 -10.42
CA CYS A 226 18.78 5.95 -9.24
C CYS A 226 18.83 4.78 -8.22
N PRO A 227 18.41 4.95 -6.96
CA PRO A 227 18.42 3.89 -5.96
C PRO A 227 17.83 2.56 -6.44
N ARG A 228 16.70 2.62 -7.13
CA ARG A 228 16.01 1.44 -7.68
C ARG A 228 16.82 0.70 -8.74
N THR A 229 17.44 1.45 -9.66
CA THR A 229 18.25 0.84 -10.73
C THR A 229 19.54 0.23 -10.17
N TRP A 230 20.11 0.78 -9.09
CA TRP A 230 21.23 0.17 -8.39
C TRP A 230 20.86 -1.12 -7.65
N GLU A 231 19.65 -1.25 -7.15
CA GLU A 231 19.16 -2.54 -6.65
C GLU A 231 19.05 -3.59 -7.76
N TYR A 232 18.66 -3.19 -8.98
CA TYR A 232 18.66 -4.11 -10.12
C TYR A 232 20.08 -4.53 -10.52
N ILE A 233 21.03 -3.58 -10.52
CA ILE A 233 22.45 -3.89 -10.72
C ILE A 233 22.95 -4.88 -9.66
N SER A 234 22.58 -4.69 -8.41
CA SER A 234 22.92 -5.61 -7.33
C SER A 234 22.51 -7.06 -7.66
N ARG A 235 21.27 -7.26 -8.08
CA ARG A 235 20.75 -8.59 -8.47
C ARG A 235 21.47 -9.17 -9.68
N ILE A 236 21.88 -8.33 -10.64
CA ILE A 236 22.66 -8.76 -11.80
C ILE A 236 24.06 -9.18 -11.36
N VAL A 237 24.73 -8.37 -10.57
CA VAL A 237 26.11 -8.60 -10.09
C VAL A 237 26.18 -9.81 -9.19
N GLU A 238 25.17 -10.09 -8.39
CA GLU A 238 25.09 -11.23 -7.48
C GLU A 238 25.18 -12.59 -8.23
N GLN A 239 24.75 -12.63 -9.51
CA GLN A 239 24.88 -13.83 -10.35
C GLN A 239 26.33 -14.14 -10.73
N TYR A 240 27.26 -13.20 -10.53
CA TYR A 240 28.67 -13.35 -10.87
C TYR A 240 29.49 -13.49 -9.58
N LYS A 241 30.14 -14.64 -9.35
CA LYS A 241 31.06 -14.85 -8.23
C LYS A 241 32.27 -13.93 -8.27
N SER A 242 32.75 -13.64 -9.49
CA SER A 242 33.80 -12.67 -9.79
C SER A 242 33.46 -11.96 -11.10
N PHE A 243 33.94 -10.72 -11.27
CA PHE A 243 33.77 -10.06 -12.55
C PHE A 243 34.52 -10.80 -13.66
N PRO A 244 33.92 -10.97 -14.85
CA PRO A 244 34.56 -11.59 -15.98
C PRO A 244 35.84 -10.85 -16.35
N THR A 245 36.89 -11.59 -16.69
CA THR A 245 38.18 -11.06 -17.13
C THR A 245 38.20 -10.85 -18.64
N ASP A 246 39.23 -10.15 -19.17
CA ASP A 246 39.39 -9.96 -20.63
C ASP A 246 39.47 -11.27 -21.44
N LYS A 247 39.75 -12.41 -20.78
CA LYS A 247 39.72 -13.74 -21.42
C LYS A 247 38.31 -14.24 -21.63
N GLU A 248 37.34 -13.71 -20.91
CA GLU A 248 35.90 -14.04 -20.98
C GLU A 248 35.15 -12.88 -21.64
N MET A 249 35.66 -12.36 -22.73
CA MET A 249 35.22 -11.12 -23.38
C MET A 249 33.72 -11.11 -23.72
N SER A 250 33.11 -12.23 -23.99
CA SER A 250 31.67 -12.34 -24.27
C SER A 250 30.84 -12.06 -23.00
N GLU A 251 31.21 -12.63 -21.86
CA GLU A 251 30.51 -12.42 -20.58
C GLU A 251 30.76 -11.02 -20.03
N ALA A 252 31.98 -10.50 -20.15
CA ALA A 252 32.32 -9.13 -19.75
C ALA A 252 31.53 -8.10 -20.55
N ASN A 253 31.38 -8.28 -21.85
CA ASN A 253 30.58 -7.40 -22.69
C ASN A 253 29.09 -7.48 -22.38
N MET A 254 28.58 -8.69 -22.11
CA MET A 254 27.19 -8.87 -21.72
C MET A 254 26.89 -8.17 -20.36
N LEU A 255 27.77 -8.36 -19.37
CA LEU A 255 27.61 -7.69 -18.08
C LEU A 255 27.66 -6.17 -18.23
N ARG A 256 28.58 -5.63 -19.02
CA ARG A 256 28.64 -4.19 -19.34
C ARG A 256 27.35 -3.68 -19.97
N GLN A 257 26.80 -4.38 -20.94
CA GLN A 257 25.53 -4.02 -21.59
C GLN A 257 24.36 -4.04 -20.60
N LEU A 258 24.31 -5.04 -19.70
CA LEU A 258 23.31 -5.08 -18.65
C LEU A 258 23.43 -3.91 -17.69
N ILE A 259 24.64 -3.54 -17.28
CA ILE A 259 24.88 -2.39 -16.42
C ILE A 259 24.45 -1.10 -17.12
N TYR A 260 24.96 -0.83 -18.32
CA TYR A 260 24.61 0.39 -19.07
C TYR A 260 23.12 0.46 -19.41
N GLY A 261 22.50 -0.69 -19.75
CA GLY A 261 21.07 -0.78 -19.99
C GLY A 261 20.20 -0.57 -18.74
N THR A 262 20.82 -0.52 -17.55
CA THR A 262 20.10 -0.35 -16.28
C THR A 262 20.31 1.02 -15.66
N VAL A 263 21.52 1.57 -15.68
CA VAL A 263 21.87 2.85 -15.02
C VAL A 263 22.30 3.95 -15.99
N GLY A 264 22.33 3.68 -17.29
CA GLY A 264 22.85 4.58 -18.30
C GLY A 264 24.38 4.51 -18.41
N GLU A 265 24.96 5.33 -19.29
CA GLU A 265 26.40 5.45 -19.50
C GLU A 265 27.07 6.40 -18.49
#